data_a346d1bc624a84a24582079ca66640a0
#
_entry.id   a346d1bc624a84a24582079ca66640a0
#
_cell.length_a   1.000
_cell.length_b   1.000
_cell.length_c   1.000
_cell.angle_alpha   90.00
_cell.angle_beta   90.00
_cell.angle_gamma   90.00
#
_symmetry.space_group_name_H-M   'P 1'
#
loop_
_entity.id
_entity.type
_entity.pdbx_description
1 polymer ?
#
loop_
_entity_poly.entity_id
_entity_poly.type
_entity_poly.pdbx_seq_one_letter_code
_entity_poly.pdbx_strand_id
1 'polypeptide(L)'
;MNYNYLKGKLINYGFPEEVVSINLITKEEMTIEAELYFKIAEVGKKFYDKFNGKSFGIGNDYKLNIIEGKSNKEQEKPKTKEIKYIYSYSAWIYTYYAKKKFEEGLILINPDQKEIQKKMLSHIISKINNTYIKGQDIINFAFPISCYDKRTLLQVFAYELGEAPFILNKVYYLQDPIEKLKTMTTFLISQLYLSVLRIKPLNPILGETYQVKIANLYCYFEQTNINPPTTNFYCFDSDNYYKIYGYVSISTKLGINNLKAIKYGDIYIEFITGNKYKIFYPSYYIGGITIGKRSFCITNSALVLDLTNRLVSYINFQAAKTDKNYDKNPDYFQGKLISIKEIKIDPKGAKHKILEEDTIPLAEFDGEWTRILTFGEKTYWRRKEDNLAKMYEMEYILKSDSSLRKDLILYNENKIEEADKALKDCENMQHNDILLRNKYKKAF
;
A
#
# COMPACT_ATOMS: atom_id res chain seq x y z
N MET A 1 14.06 -34.76 -8.92
CA MET A 1 14.18 -33.41 -9.55
C MET A 1 13.42 -32.43 -8.70
N ASN A 2 13.97 -31.26 -8.34
CA ASN A 2 13.24 -30.25 -7.58
C ASN A 2 12.83 -29.10 -8.51
N TYR A 3 11.86 -28.30 -8.07
CA TYR A 3 11.32 -27.16 -8.79
C TYR A 3 12.40 -26.17 -9.28
N ASN A 4 13.34 -25.81 -8.41
CA ASN A 4 14.40 -24.84 -8.73
C ASN A 4 15.35 -25.33 -9.82
N TYR A 5 15.64 -26.63 -9.85
CA TYR A 5 16.46 -27.21 -10.89
C TYR A 5 15.77 -27.15 -12.25
N LEU A 6 14.49 -27.53 -12.33
CA LEU A 6 13.72 -27.48 -13.57
C LEU A 6 13.54 -26.04 -14.05
N LYS A 7 13.25 -25.12 -13.16
CA LYS A 7 13.13 -23.69 -13.43
C LYS A 7 14.42 -23.09 -13.99
N GLY A 8 15.56 -23.37 -13.36
CA GLY A 8 16.87 -22.90 -13.84
C GLY A 8 17.21 -23.45 -15.23
N LYS A 9 16.84 -24.68 -15.52
CA LYS A 9 17.03 -25.28 -16.87
C LYS A 9 16.17 -24.61 -17.93
N LEU A 10 14.89 -24.32 -17.63
CA LEU A 10 14.00 -23.62 -18.55
C LEU A 10 14.53 -22.24 -18.90
N ILE A 11 14.99 -21.48 -17.91
CA ILE A 11 15.61 -20.16 -18.12
C ILE A 11 16.84 -20.25 -19.00
N ASN A 12 17.73 -21.21 -18.73
CA ASN A 12 18.97 -21.44 -19.54
C ASN A 12 18.69 -21.83 -20.98
N TYR A 13 17.53 -22.44 -21.24
CA TYR A 13 17.10 -22.78 -22.60
C TYR A 13 16.31 -21.65 -23.28
N GLY A 14 16.17 -20.50 -22.66
CA GLY A 14 15.50 -19.31 -23.19
C GLY A 14 13.98 -19.27 -22.98
N PHE A 15 13.47 -20.00 -22.00
CA PHE A 15 12.07 -19.99 -21.61
C PHE A 15 11.92 -19.29 -20.25
N PRO A 16 11.69 -17.97 -20.22
CA PRO A 16 11.61 -17.21 -18.98
C PRO A 16 10.36 -17.57 -18.19
N GLU A 17 10.42 -17.40 -16.87
CA GLU A 17 9.35 -17.70 -15.91
C GLU A 17 8.01 -17.02 -16.24
N GLU A 18 8.06 -15.90 -16.93
CA GLU A 18 6.87 -15.12 -17.29
C GLU A 18 5.95 -15.87 -18.26
N VAL A 19 6.48 -16.85 -18.97
CA VAL A 19 5.76 -17.61 -20.01
C VAL A 19 5.51 -19.07 -19.65
N VAL A 20 6.15 -19.62 -18.60
CA VAL A 20 6.03 -21.04 -18.21
C VAL A 20 5.68 -21.14 -16.72
N SER A 21 4.62 -21.84 -16.40
CA SER A 21 4.35 -22.32 -15.03
C SER A 21 4.64 -23.81 -14.91
N ILE A 22 5.16 -24.22 -13.76
CA ILE A 22 5.62 -25.58 -13.48
C ILE A 22 4.75 -26.15 -12.36
N ASN A 23 4.16 -27.31 -12.59
CA ASN A 23 3.48 -28.09 -11.56
C ASN A 23 4.21 -29.42 -11.40
N LEU A 24 4.73 -29.69 -10.20
CA LEU A 24 5.38 -30.96 -9.88
C LEU A 24 4.37 -31.92 -9.25
N ILE A 25 4.19 -33.08 -9.89
CA ILE A 25 3.31 -34.15 -9.41
C ILE A 25 4.18 -35.29 -8.91
N THR A 26 4.12 -35.56 -7.60
CA THR A 26 4.81 -36.70 -7.00
C THR A 26 3.94 -37.94 -7.22
N LYS A 27 4.42 -38.90 -8.03
CA LYS A 27 3.85 -40.24 -8.12
C LYS A 27 4.74 -41.23 -7.38
N GLU A 28 4.15 -42.31 -6.92
CA GLU A 28 4.74 -43.32 -6.03
C GLU A 28 6.22 -43.62 -6.27
N GLU A 29 6.96 -43.73 -5.19
CA GLU A 29 8.34 -44.20 -5.06
C GLU A 29 9.33 -43.84 -6.20
N MET A 30 9.82 -42.61 -6.22
CA MET A 30 10.92 -42.10 -7.06
C MET A 30 10.60 -41.56 -8.44
N THR A 31 9.37 -41.45 -8.87
CA THR A 31 9.03 -40.76 -10.13
C THR A 31 8.40 -39.41 -9.87
N ILE A 32 8.97 -38.35 -10.42
CA ILE A 32 8.41 -36.98 -10.39
C ILE A 32 8.00 -36.63 -11.81
N GLU A 33 6.71 -36.42 -12.02
CA GLU A 33 6.19 -35.84 -13.25
C GLU A 33 6.12 -34.32 -13.09
N ALA A 34 6.43 -33.59 -14.15
CA ALA A 34 6.31 -32.15 -14.18
C ALA A 34 5.38 -31.75 -15.32
N GLU A 35 4.32 -31.04 -15.02
CA GLU A 35 3.47 -30.40 -16.01
C GLU A 35 3.96 -28.98 -16.26
N LEU A 36 4.20 -28.65 -17.52
CA LEU A 36 4.63 -27.34 -17.95
C LEU A 36 3.48 -26.65 -18.69
N TYR A 37 3.01 -25.55 -18.18
CA TYR A 37 1.96 -24.75 -18.80
C TYR A 37 2.56 -23.50 -19.43
N PHE A 38 2.45 -23.38 -20.74
CA PHE A 38 2.92 -22.23 -21.47
C PHE A 38 1.79 -21.22 -21.66
N LYS A 39 1.99 -20.00 -21.18
CA LYS A 39 1.01 -18.90 -21.32
C LYS A 39 0.82 -18.43 -22.76
N ILE A 40 1.81 -18.70 -23.62
CA ILE A 40 1.80 -18.33 -25.02
C ILE A 40 1.96 -19.61 -25.86
N ALA A 41 0.97 -19.94 -26.69
CA ALA A 41 0.92 -21.15 -27.47
C ALA A 41 2.14 -21.35 -28.39
N GLU A 42 2.64 -20.26 -29.01
CA GLU A 42 3.85 -20.30 -29.85
C GLU A 42 5.13 -20.69 -29.09
N VAL A 43 5.23 -20.24 -27.83
CA VAL A 43 6.37 -20.59 -26.97
C VAL A 43 6.29 -22.05 -26.56
N GLY A 44 5.11 -22.54 -26.23
CA GLY A 44 4.86 -23.95 -25.96
C GLY A 44 5.22 -24.83 -27.16
N LYS A 45 4.83 -24.41 -28.36
CA LYS A 45 5.17 -25.11 -29.60
C LYS A 45 6.70 -25.13 -29.86
N LYS A 46 7.38 -24.00 -29.67
CA LYS A 46 8.86 -23.94 -29.79
C LYS A 46 9.55 -24.86 -28.78
N PHE A 47 9.01 -24.96 -27.56
CA PHE A 47 9.52 -25.89 -26.55
C PHE A 47 9.30 -27.36 -27.01
N TYR A 48 8.09 -27.68 -27.47
CA TYR A 48 7.75 -28.99 -27.99
C TYR A 48 8.70 -29.40 -29.13
N ASP A 49 8.84 -28.56 -30.15
CA ASP A 49 9.68 -28.84 -31.32
C ASP A 49 11.16 -29.03 -30.94
N LYS A 50 11.63 -28.34 -29.91
CA LYS A 50 13.02 -28.39 -29.44
C LYS A 50 13.32 -29.64 -28.60
N PHE A 51 12.40 -30.12 -27.79
CA PHE A 51 12.64 -31.12 -26.75
C PHE A 51 11.83 -32.40 -26.89
N ASN A 52 10.86 -32.49 -27.79
CA ASN A 52 10.06 -33.71 -27.98
C ASN A 52 10.94 -34.92 -28.28
N GLY A 53 10.80 -35.95 -27.46
CA GLY A 53 11.58 -37.19 -27.57
C GLY A 53 13.06 -37.08 -27.18
N LYS A 54 13.52 -35.93 -26.65
CA LYS A 54 14.90 -35.70 -26.19
C LYS A 54 14.98 -35.75 -24.67
N SER A 55 16.13 -36.17 -24.12
CA SER A 55 16.39 -36.10 -22.70
C SER A 55 16.59 -34.65 -22.24
N PHE A 56 15.98 -34.30 -21.12
CA PHE A 56 16.08 -33.00 -20.53
C PHE A 56 16.85 -33.08 -19.20
N GLY A 57 18.14 -32.74 -19.23
CA GLY A 57 18.98 -32.79 -18.02
C GLY A 57 20.34 -33.43 -18.23
N ILE A 58 21.10 -33.58 -17.12
CA ILE A 58 22.38 -34.31 -17.09
C ILE A 58 22.08 -35.75 -16.65
N GLY A 59 22.14 -36.68 -17.58
CA GLY A 59 21.88 -38.11 -17.35
C GLY A 59 20.72 -38.62 -18.21
N ASN A 60 20.76 -39.92 -18.55
CA ASN A 60 19.81 -40.57 -19.45
C ASN A 60 18.43 -40.85 -18.83
N ASP A 61 18.16 -40.38 -17.61
CA ASP A 61 17.05 -40.89 -16.79
C ASP A 61 15.76 -40.08 -16.90
N TYR A 62 15.77 -38.99 -17.66
CA TYR A 62 14.57 -38.14 -17.78
C TYR A 62 14.11 -38.07 -19.22
N LYS A 63 13.11 -38.86 -19.61
CA LYS A 63 12.41 -38.72 -20.89
C LYS A 63 11.27 -37.72 -20.74
N LEU A 64 11.28 -36.68 -21.55
CA LEU A 64 10.14 -35.79 -21.72
C LEU A 64 9.09 -36.48 -22.59
N ASN A 65 8.02 -36.95 -21.99
CA ASN A 65 6.81 -37.31 -22.70
C ASN A 65 5.93 -36.07 -22.78
N ILE A 66 5.95 -35.39 -23.90
CA ILE A 66 5.07 -34.25 -24.11
C ILE A 66 3.73 -34.82 -24.56
N ILE A 67 2.74 -34.79 -23.69
CA ILE A 67 1.36 -35.08 -24.03
C ILE A 67 0.82 -33.77 -24.57
N GLU A 68 0.44 -33.76 -25.85
CA GLU A 68 -0.32 -32.63 -26.41
C GLU A 68 -1.59 -32.51 -25.62
N GLY A 69 -1.62 -31.55 -24.65
CA GLY A 69 -2.77 -31.32 -23.83
C GLY A 69 -3.90 -30.89 -24.75
N LYS A 70 -4.96 -31.69 -24.84
CA LYS A 70 -6.26 -31.16 -25.25
C LYS A 70 -6.40 -29.88 -24.45
N SER A 71 -6.58 -28.73 -25.14
CA SER A 71 -6.97 -27.52 -24.48
C SER A 71 -8.11 -27.92 -23.54
N ASN A 72 -7.83 -28.01 -22.24
CA ASN A 72 -8.90 -28.11 -21.29
C ASN A 72 -9.77 -26.94 -21.66
N LYS A 73 -10.97 -27.22 -22.16
CA LYS A 73 -12.04 -26.24 -22.14
C LYS A 73 -11.89 -25.63 -20.77
N GLU A 74 -11.44 -24.38 -20.75
CA GLU A 74 -11.33 -23.60 -19.53
C GLU A 74 -12.57 -23.98 -18.72
N GLN A 75 -12.36 -24.71 -17.64
CA GLN A 75 -13.32 -24.57 -16.55
C GLN A 75 -13.29 -23.06 -16.34
N GLU A 76 -14.36 -22.38 -16.74
CA GLU A 76 -14.47 -20.94 -16.60
C GLU A 76 -14.10 -20.66 -15.15
N LYS A 77 -12.83 -20.28 -14.93
CA LYS A 77 -12.45 -19.71 -13.63
C LYS A 77 -13.45 -18.61 -13.45
N PRO A 78 -14.18 -18.56 -12.33
CA PRO A 78 -15.17 -17.53 -12.10
C PRO A 78 -14.51 -16.22 -12.50
N LYS A 79 -15.11 -15.47 -13.41
CA LYS A 79 -14.56 -14.25 -13.98
C LYS A 79 -14.42 -13.28 -12.82
N THR A 80 -13.28 -13.34 -12.13
CA THR A 80 -12.97 -12.39 -11.04
C THR A 80 -12.98 -11.01 -11.67
N LYS A 81 -13.92 -10.19 -11.22
CA LYS A 81 -14.12 -8.85 -11.76
C LYS A 81 -12.93 -7.97 -11.38
N GLU A 82 -12.26 -7.44 -12.39
CA GLU A 82 -11.17 -6.47 -12.18
C GLU A 82 -11.74 -5.18 -11.61
N ILE A 83 -11.21 -4.74 -10.48
CA ILE A 83 -11.58 -3.47 -9.85
C ILE A 83 -10.77 -2.37 -10.54
N LYS A 84 -11.43 -1.59 -11.41
CA LYS A 84 -10.82 -0.45 -12.07
C LYS A 84 -10.95 0.80 -11.20
N TYR A 85 -9.90 1.16 -10.49
CA TYR A 85 -9.84 2.46 -9.86
C TYR A 85 -9.42 3.52 -10.88
N ILE A 86 -10.38 4.34 -11.31
CA ILE A 86 -10.12 5.48 -12.18
C ILE A 86 -9.51 6.60 -11.32
N TYR A 87 -8.20 6.52 -11.10
CA TYR A 87 -7.43 7.62 -10.54
C TYR A 87 -6.66 8.33 -11.63
N SER A 88 -7.19 9.43 -12.09
CA SER A 88 -6.34 10.38 -12.80
C SER A 88 -5.63 11.24 -11.75
N TYR A 89 -4.34 11.11 -11.63
CA TYR A 89 -3.48 12.02 -10.85
C TYR A 89 -3.43 13.43 -11.41
N SER A 90 -4.15 13.69 -12.52
CA SER A 90 -4.31 14.99 -13.14
C SER A 90 -4.92 16.08 -12.25
N ALA A 91 -5.49 15.71 -11.09
CA ALA A 91 -6.01 16.67 -10.12
C ALA A 91 -4.92 17.39 -9.31
N TRP A 92 -3.69 16.85 -9.27
CA TRP A 92 -2.56 17.41 -8.58
C TRP A 92 -1.48 17.84 -9.56
N ILE A 93 -1.04 19.09 -9.48
CA ILE A 93 0.16 19.57 -10.18
C ILE A 93 1.34 19.56 -9.21
N TYR A 94 2.47 19.07 -9.70
CA TYR A 94 3.76 19.29 -9.10
C TYR A 94 4.18 20.72 -9.34
N THR A 95 4.21 21.54 -8.32
CA THR A 95 4.80 22.86 -8.43
C THR A 95 6.24 22.77 -7.96
N TYR A 96 7.12 22.67 -8.92
CA TYR A 96 8.53 22.89 -8.69
C TYR A 96 8.76 24.40 -8.62
N TYR A 97 8.83 24.94 -7.41
CA TYR A 97 9.27 26.31 -7.25
C TYR A 97 10.77 26.32 -7.10
N ALA A 98 11.47 26.54 -8.21
CA ALA A 98 12.82 27.03 -8.13
C ALA A 98 12.82 28.35 -7.35
N LYS A 99 13.45 28.38 -6.19
CA LYS A 99 14.06 29.53 -5.52
C LYS A 99 13.31 30.35 -4.47
N LYS A 100 12.03 30.25 -4.16
CA LYS A 100 11.50 31.07 -3.05
C LYS A 100 10.32 30.43 -2.31
N LYS A 101 10.56 29.96 -1.09
CA LYS A 101 9.61 29.53 -0.06
C LYS A 101 8.98 28.14 -0.25
N PHE A 102 9.48 27.22 0.50
CA PHE A 102 9.12 25.85 0.77
C PHE A 102 7.74 25.67 1.44
N GLU A 103 6.68 26.26 0.97
CA GLU A 103 5.40 26.16 1.64
C GLU A 103 4.40 25.26 0.90
N GLU A 104 4.76 24.78 -0.30
CA GLU A 104 3.78 24.13 -1.16
C GLU A 104 4.35 22.83 -1.73
N GLY A 105 3.83 21.67 -1.26
CA GLY A 105 4.04 20.36 -1.87
C GLY A 105 3.20 20.18 -3.12
N LEU A 106 2.52 19.03 -3.27
CA LEU A 106 1.53 18.85 -4.32
C LEU A 106 0.39 19.84 -4.16
N ILE A 107 0.01 20.54 -5.24
CA ILE A 107 -1.09 21.52 -5.21
C ILE A 107 -2.32 20.98 -5.90
N LEU A 108 -3.45 21.10 -5.25
CA LEU A 108 -4.75 20.74 -5.79
C LEU A 108 -5.21 21.81 -6.79
N ILE A 109 -5.42 21.41 -8.05
CA ILE A 109 -5.84 22.30 -9.12
C ILE A 109 -7.27 22.04 -9.60
N ASN A 110 -7.80 20.84 -9.39
CA ASN A 110 -9.13 20.46 -9.86
C ASN A 110 -10.22 21.35 -9.20
N PRO A 111 -11.03 22.10 -9.99
CA PRO A 111 -12.03 23.02 -9.45
C PRO A 111 -13.12 22.33 -8.63
N ASP A 112 -13.61 21.16 -9.07
CA ASP A 112 -14.68 20.42 -8.39
C ASP A 112 -14.25 19.97 -7.01
N GLN A 113 -13.01 19.50 -6.90
CA GLN A 113 -12.45 19.09 -5.61
C GLN A 113 -12.20 20.27 -4.68
N LYS A 114 -11.84 21.43 -5.22
CA LYS A 114 -11.75 22.66 -4.41
C LYS A 114 -13.12 23.06 -3.84
N GLU A 115 -14.18 22.92 -4.64
CA GLU A 115 -15.54 23.22 -4.18
C GLU A 115 -15.99 22.25 -3.07
N ILE A 116 -15.74 20.95 -3.21
CA ILE A 116 -16.00 19.94 -2.17
C ILE A 116 -15.26 20.32 -0.87
N GLN A 117 -14.01 20.73 -0.97
CA GLN A 117 -13.23 21.12 0.21
C GLN A 117 -13.76 22.39 0.87
N LYS A 118 -14.27 23.36 0.13
CA LYS A 118 -14.96 24.53 0.69
C LYS A 118 -16.23 24.12 1.44
N LYS A 119 -17.03 23.21 0.89
CA LYS A 119 -18.23 22.66 1.55
C LYS A 119 -17.85 21.95 2.86
N MET A 120 -16.80 21.13 2.86
CA MET A 120 -16.28 20.50 4.08
C MET A 120 -15.86 21.51 5.13
N LEU A 121 -15.13 22.56 4.74
CA LEU A 121 -14.71 23.61 5.67
C LEU A 121 -15.91 24.36 6.25
N SER A 122 -16.88 24.77 5.43
CA SER A 122 -18.12 25.39 5.88
C SER A 122 -18.87 24.52 6.90
N HIS A 123 -18.92 23.20 6.64
CA HIS A 123 -19.56 22.25 7.55
C HIS A 123 -18.79 22.10 8.87
N ILE A 124 -17.45 22.07 8.85
CA ILE A 124 -16.63 22.09 10.06
C ILE A 124 -16.91 23.34 10.89
N ILE A 125 -16.88 24.51 10.25
CA ILE A 125 -17.12 25.80 10.93
C ILE A 125 -18.52 25.84 11.57
N SER A 126 -19.55 25.34 10.89
CA SER A 126 -20.92 25.33 11.41
C SER A 126 -21.12 24.41 12.63
N LYS A 127 -20.34 23.32 12.73
CA LYS A 127 -20.43 22.37 13.84
C LYS A 127 -19.57 22.75 15.07
N ILE A 128 -18.50 23.47 14.84
CA ILE A 128 -17.60 23.93 15.90
C ILE A 128 -18.09 25.32 16.31
N ASN A 129 -19.05 25.38 17.26
CA ASN A 129 -19.48 26.63 17.86
C ASN A 129 -18.27 27.43 18.34
N ASN A 130 -17.81 28.38 17.59
CA ASN A 130 -16.83 29.47 17.81
C ASN A 130 -15.70 29.33 18.86
N THR A 131 -15.57 28.18 19.53
CA THR A 131 -14.71 28.02 20.69
C THR A 131 -13.55 27.06 20.46
N TYR A 132 -12.61 27.32 19.65
CA TYR A 132 -11.38 26.53 19.53
C TYR A 132 -11.35 25.45 18.44
N ILE A 133 -11.12 25.87 17.20
CA ILE A 133 -10.89 24.98 16.05
C ILE A 133 -9.52 24.26 16.14
N LYS A 134 -8.51 24.93 16.72
CA LYS A 134 -7.12 24.46 16.75
C LYS A 134 -6.95 23.26 17.66
N GLY A 135 -6.36 22.19 17.12
CA GLY A 135 -5.98 20.98 17.87
C GLY A 135 -7.04 19.89 17.93
N GLN A 136 -8.24 20.09 17.37
CA GLN A 136 -9.27 19.06 17.33
C GLN A 136 -8.94 17.95 16.34
N ASP A 137 -9.33 16.73 16.72
CA ASP A 137 -9.30 15.59 15.81
C ASP A 137 -10.60 15.56 15.00
N ILE A 138 -10.47 15.71 13.67
CA ILE A 138 -11.60 15.76 12.75
C ILE A 138 -11.77 14.48 11.92
N ILE A 139 -11.02 13.43 12.23
CA ILE A 139 -11.04 12.21 11.44
C ILE A 139 -12.44 11.59 11.38
N ASN A 140 -13.18 11.65 12.50
CA ASN A 140 -14.52 11.08 12.65
C ASN A 140 -15.66 12.06 12.35
N PHE A 141 -15.35 13.28 11.88
CA PHE A 141 -16.41 14.21 11.49
C PHE A 141 -17.26 13.62 10.36
N ALA A 142 -18.57 13.62 10.55
CA ALA A 142 -19.54 13.27 9.54
C ALA A 142 -19.81 14.46 8.62
N PHE A 143 -19.74 14.23 7.33
CA PHE A 143 -20.02 15.20 6.27
C PHE A 143 -21.15 14.68 5.40
N PRO A 144 -21.84 15.55 4.61
CA PRO A 144 -22.70 15.09 3.52
C PRO A 144 -21.93 14.15 2.58
N ILE A 145 -22.59 13.14 2.04
CA ILE A 145 -21.93 12.11 1.23
C ILE A 145 -21.18 12.69 0.02
N SER A 146 -21.68 13.79 -0.54
CA SER A 146 -21.05 14.53 -1.65
C SER A 146 -19.67 15.12 -1.32
N CYS A 147 -19.29 15.14 -0.04
CA CYS A 147 -17.98 15.59 0.42
C CYS A 147 -16.94 14.46 0.49
N TYR A 148 -17.34 13.23 0.25
CA TYR A 148 -16.45 12.07 0.35
C TYR A 148 -15.99 11.58 -1.02
N ASP A 149 -14.88 10.83 -1.00
CA ASP A 149 -14.46 9.97 -2.11
C ASP A 149 -15.49 8.82 -2.26
N LYS A 150 -15.66 8.32 -3.46
CA LYS A 150 -16.50 7.14 -3.74
C LYS A 150 -15.83 5.82 -3.30
N ARG A 151 -15.11 5.86 -2.20
CA ARG A 151 -14.43 4.73 -1.55
C ARG A 151 -14.40 4.90 -0.05
N THR A 152 -14.32 3.77 0.66
CA THR A 152 -14.01 3.75 2.09
C THR A 152 -12.51 3.82 2.34
N LEU A 153 -12.13 4.13 3.58
CA LEU A 153 -10.72 4.14 3.98
C LEU A 153 -10.08 2.76 3.87
N LEU A 154 -10.84 1.66 4.05
CA LEU A 154 -10.33 0.29 3.88
C LEU A 154 -9.91 0.03 2.43
N GLN A 155 -10.69 0.51 1.47
CA GLN A 155 -10.37 0.42 0.04
C GLN A 155 -9.14 1.28 -0.32
N VAL A 156 -8.95 2.41 0.36
CA VAL A 156 -7.76 3.24 0.20
C VAL A 156 -6.51 2.52 0.72
N PHE A 157 -6.58 1.87 1.88
CA PHE A 157 -5.44 1.09 2.40
C PHE A 157 -5.04 -0.05 1.48
N ALA A 158 -6.02 -0.73 0.88
CA ALA A 158 -5.72 -1.75 -0.13
C ALA A 158 -5.01 -1.15 -1.35
N TYR A 159 -5.45 0.01 -1.82
CA TYR A 159 -4.83 0.70 -2.94
C TYR A 159 -3.37 1.11 -2.67
N GLU A 160 -3.05 1.48 -1.43
CA GLU A 160 -1.67 1.78 -1.03
C GLU A 160 -0.72 0.58 -1.19
N LEU A 161 -1.23 -0.65 -1.20
CA LEU A 161 -0.45 -1.87 -1.43
C LEU A 161 -0.26 -2.22 -2.93
N GLY A 162 -0.65 -1.33 -3.84
CA GLY A 162 -0.64 -1.61 -5.28
C GLY A 162 0.72 -1.98 -5.88
N GLU A 163 1.84 -1.54 -5.30
CA GLU A 163 3.19 -1.95 -5.73
C GLU A 163 3.79 -3.09 -4.88
N ALA A 164 3.10 -3.49 -3.79
CA ALA A 164 3.61 -4.49 -2.85
C ALA A 164 4.01 -5.83 -3.51
N PRO A 165 3.18 -6.44 -4.40
CA PRO A 165 3.55 -7.71 -5.01
C PRO A 165 4.86 -7.66 -5.80
N PHE A 166 5.13 -6.54 -6.48
CA PHE A 166 6.34 -6.40 -7.29
C PHE A 166 7.60 -6.17 -6.46
N ILE A 167 7.47 -5.41 -5.38
CA ILE A 167 8.63 -5.03 -4.55
C ILE A 167 8.96 -6.13 -3.55
N LEU A 168 7.97 -6.67 -2.85
CA LEU A 168 8.19 -7.67 -1.80
C LEU A 168 8.64 -9.01 -2.38
N ASN A 169 8.17 -9.40 -3.56
CA ASN A 169 8.70 -10.57 -4.24
C ASN A 169 10.20 -10.45 -4.50
N LYS A 170 10.71 -9.25 -4.82
CA LYS A 170 12.17 -9.04 -4.97
C LYS A 170 12.91 -9.25 -3.65
N VAL A 171 12.38 -8.76 -2.52
CA VAL A 171 13.01 -8.95 -1.20
C VAL A 171 13.18 -10.41 -0.87
N TYR A 172 12.20 -11.25 -1.22
CA TYR A 172 12.26 -12.70 -0.99
C TYR A 172 13.48 -13.36 -1.63
N TYR A 173 13.83 -12.97 -2.87
CA TYR A 173 14.94 -13.55 -3.62
C TYR A 173 16.32 -12.98 -3.26
N LEU A 174 16.40 -11.84 -2.60
CA LEU A 174 17.66 -11.24 -2.17
C LEU A 174 18.26 -12.04 -1.00
N GLN A 175 19.59 -12.05 -0.90
CA GLN A 175 20.31 -12.68 0.21
C GLN A 175 20.93 -11.64 1.15
N ASP A 176 21.53 -10.59 0.58
CA ASP A 176 22.20 -9.53 1.34
C ASP A 176 21.19 -8.72 2.17
N PRO A 177 21.36 -8.62 3.51
CA PRO A 177 20.47 -7.84 4.39
C PRO A 177 20.40 -6.36 4.02
N ILE A 178 21.47 -5.77 3.52
CA ILE A 178 21.50 -4.36 3.11
C ILE A 178 20.63 -4.16 1.86
N GLU A 179 20.78 -5.01 0.86
CA GLU A 179 19.95 -4.96 -0.36
C GLU A 179 18.47 -5.25 -0.06
N LYS A 180 18.18 -6.16 0.88
CA LYS A 180 16.81 -6.37 1.38
C LYS A 180 16.26 -5.09 2.00
N LEU A 181 17.01 -4.43 2.88
CA LEU A 181 16.56 -3.22 3.56
C LEU A 181 16.41 -2.04 2.58
N LYS A 182 17.27 -1.90 1.57
CA LYS A 182 17.11 -0.93 0.47
C LYS A 182 15.80 -1.18 -0.30
N THR A 183 15.49 -2.44 -0.58
CA THR A 183 14.25 -2.80 -1.28
C THR A 183 13.01 -2.61 -0.40
N MET A 184 13.12 -2.87 0.91
CA MET A 184 12.06 -2.55 1.88
C MET A 184 11.84 -1.05 2.04
N THR A 185 12.91 -0.24 1.97
CA THR A 185 12.82 1.23 1.91
C THR A 185 12.04 1.67 0.66
N THR A 186 12.33 1.03 -0.47
CA THR A 186 11.60 1.25 -1.73
C THR A 186 10.10 0.97 -1.57
N PHE A 187 9.73 -0.11 -0.88
CA PHE A 187 8.34 -0.45 -0.60
C PHE A 187 7.64 0.66 0.20
N LEU A 188 8.26 1.17 1.26
CA LEU A 188 7.67 2.26 2.03
C LEU A 188 7.50 3.54 1.19
N ILE A 189 8.51 3.93 0.42
CA ILE A 189 8.45 5.15 -0.40
C ILE A 189 7.37 5.04 -1.48
N SER A 190 7.23 3.90 -2.14
CA SER A 190 6.21 3.68 -3.17
C SER A 190 4.78 3.85 -2.64
N GLN A 191 4.52 3.45 -1.39
CA GLN A 191 3.22 3.62 -0.74
C GLN A 191 2.86 5.08 -0.46
N LEU A 192 3.85 5.93 -0.18
CA LEU A 192 3.60 7.32 0.20
C LEU A 192 2.90 8.11 -0.90
N TYR A 193 3.26 7.85 -2.15
CA TYR A 193 2.60 8.47 -3.29
C TYR A 193 1.15 7.99 -3.45
N LEU A 194 0.89 6.70 -3.22
CA LEU A 194 -0.45 6.11 -3.32
C LEU A 194 -1.38 6.57 -2.19
N SER A 195 -0.80 7.02 -1.06
CA SER A 195 -1.54 7.56 0.08
C SER A 195 -2.03 9.01 -0.09
N VAL A 196 -1.71 9.68 -1.21
CA VAL A 196 -2.15 11.06 -1.47
C VAL A 196 -3.65 11.09 -1.73
N LEU A 197 -4.40 11.55 -0.75
CA LEU A 197 -5.85 11.69 -0.84
C LEU A 197 -6.25 13.00 -1.52
N ARG A 198 -7.16 12.92 -2.47
CA ARG A 198 -7.76 14.10 -3.12
C ARG A 198 -8.92 14.64 -2.31
N ILE A 199 -9.74 13.72 -1.82
CA ILE A 199 -10.94 13.94 -1.03
C ILE A 199 -10.89 12.95 0.12
N LYS A 200 -11.52 13.28 1.24
CA LYS A 200 -11.66 12.37 2.38
C LYS A 200 -12.40 11.11 1.95
N PRO A 201 -11.88 9.90 2.19
CA PRO A 201 -12.64 8.68 1.98
C PRO A 201 -13.78 8.56 2.99
N LEU A 202 -14.81 7.77 2.67
CA LEU A 202 -15.87 7.43 3.62
C LEU A 202 -15.26 6.80 4.87
N ASN A 203 -15.75 7.21 6.03
CA ASN A 203 -15.36 6.57 7.29
C ASN A 203 -15.86 5.12 7.29
N PRO A 204 -15.00 4.14 7.58
CA PRO A 204 -15.47 2.78 7.78
C PRO A 204 -16.35 2.70 9.03
N ILE A 205 -17.36 1.83 8.99
CA ILE A 205 -18.19 1.52 10.15
C ILE A 205 -17.51 0.46 11.02
N LEU A 206 -17.84 0.42 12.30
CA LEU A 206 -17.31 -0.60 13.21
C LEU A 206 -17.71 -2.01 12.76
N GLY A 207 -16.72 -2.88 12.51
CA GLY A 207 -16.92 -4.23 11.96
C GLY A 207 -17.02 -4.28 10.44
N GLU A 208 -16.89 -3.16 9.74
CA GLU A 208 -16.75 -3.15 8.29
C GLU A 208 -15.48 -3.88 7.88
N THR A 209 -15.59 -4.72 6.86
CA THR A 209 -14.47 -5.44 6.26
C THR A 209 -14.23 -4.99 4.83
N TYR A 210 -13.06 -5.29 4.31
CA TYR A 210 -12.77 -5.21 2.89
C TYR A 210 -11.85 -6.34 2.47
N GLN A 211 -12.23 -7.07 1.44
CA GLN A 211 -11.52 -8.23 0.94
C GLN A 211 -11.18 -8.04 -0.53
N VAL A 212 -9.89 -8.13 -0.87
CA VAL A 212 -9.43 -7.88 -2.24
C VAL A 212 -8.19 -8.70 -2.56
N LYS A 213 -8.04 -9.07 -3.82
CA LYS A 213 -6.83 -9.68 -4.36
C LYS A 213 -6.06 -8.66 -5.19
N ILE A 214 -4.78 -8.42 -4.86
CA ILE A 214 -3.86 -7.51 -5.56
C ILE A 214 -2.79 -8.36 -6.22
N ALA A 215 -2.92 -8.63 -7.52
CA ALA A 215 -2.13 -9.65 -8.21
C ALA A 215 -2.18 -11.00 -7.47
N ASN A 216 -1.08 -11.43 -6.84
CA ASN A 216 -0.97 -12.63 -6.04
C ASN A 216 -1.13 -12.40 -4.52
N LEU A 217 -1.37 -11.16 -4.08
CA LEU A 217 -1.55 -10.80 -2.68
C LEU A 217 -3.03 -10.80 -2.28
N TYR A 218 -3.44 -11.66 -1.35
CA TYR A 218 -4.78 -11.69 -0.75
C TYR A 218 -4.81 -10.77 0.46
N CYS A 219 -5.72 -9.81 0.49
CA CYS A 219 -5.78 -8.78 1.52
C CYS A 219 -7.14 -8.77 2.21
N TYR A 220 -7.11 -8.70 3.53
CA TYR A 220 -8.25 -8.65 4.43
C TYR A 220 -8.07 -7.48 5.40
N PHE A 221 -9.05 -6.61 5.46
CA PHE A 221 -9.08 -5.43 6.33
C PHE A 221 -10.35 -5.46 7.16
N GLU A 222 -10.28 -4.97 8.40
CA GLU A 222 -11.44 -4.82 9.30
C GLU A 222 -11.28 -3.56 10.14
N GLN A 223 -12.35 -2.76 10.20
CA GLN A 223 -12.45 -1.63 11.12
C GLN A 223 -12.81 -2.11 12.52
N THR A 224 -11.86 -2.17 13.41
CA THR A 224 -12.02 -2.79 14.75
C THR A 224 -12.28 -1.78 15.86
N ASN A 225 -11.94 -0.50 15.66
CA ASN A 225 -12.20 0.57 16.61
C ASN A 225 -12.51 1.88 15.88
N ILE A 226 -13.34 2.72 16.52
CA ILE A 226 -13.73 4.01 15.96
C ILE A 226 -12.97 5.16 16.61
N ASN A 227 -12.59 5.05 17.87
CA ASN A 227 -11.90 6.12 18.58
C ASN A 227 -10.73 5.60 19.41
N PRO A 228 -9.50 5.74 18.95
CA PRO A 228 -9.12 6.22 17.60
C PRO A 228 -9.56 5.26 16.50
N PRO A 229 -9.84 5.75 15.28
CA PRO A 229 -10.15 4.86 14.15
C PRO A 229 -9.01 3.90 13.92
N THR A 230 -9.27 2.61 14.03
CA THR A 230 -8.27 1.55 13.94
C THR A 230 -8.73 0.47 12.98
N THR A 231 -7.90 0.19 11.99
CA THR A 231 -8.10 -0.88 11.02
C THR A 231 -7.05 -1.97 11.26
N ASN A 232 -7.49 -3.19 11.53
CA ASN A 232 -6.63 -4.37 11.49
C ASN A 232 -6.59 -4.93 10.08
N PHE A 233 -5.48 -5.54 9.72
CA PHE A 233 -5.34 -6.15 8.40
C PHE A 233 -4.40 -7.35 8.43
N TYR A 234 -4.66 -8.25 7.47
CA TYR A 234 -3.83 -9.40 7.20
C TYR A 234 -3.79 -9.62 5.68
N CYS A 235 -2.60 -9.55 5.10
CA CYS A 235 -2.38 -9.81 3.69
C CYS A 235 -1.31 -10.90 3.55
N PHE A 236 -1.51 -11.83 2.63
CA PHE A 236 -0.53 -12.89 2.36
C PHE A 236 -0.40 -13.16 0.88
N ASP A 237 0.81 -13.45 0.47
CA ASP A 237 1.14 -13.88 -0.87
C ASP A 237 0.63 -15.31 -1.16
N SER A 238 0.08 -15.54 -2.35
CA SER A 238 -0.47 -16.86 -2.72
C SER A 238 0.55 -17.99 -2.67
N ASP A 239 1.83 -17.67 -2.89
CA ASP A 239 2.94 -18.62 -2.82
C ASP A 239 3.57 -18.68 -1.41
N ASN A 240 2.97 -17.98 -0.44
CA ASN A 240 3.40 -17.88 0.95
C ASN A 240 4.81 -17.31 1.15
N TYR A 241 5.33 -16.53 0.22
CA TYR A 241 6.65 -15.92 0.34
C TYR A 241 6.71 -14.91 1.48
N TYR A 242 5.63 -14.16 1.70
CA TYR A 242 5.53 -13.17 2.76
C TYR A 242 4.08 -12.92 3.19
N LYS A 243 3.95 -12.30 4.35
CA LYS A 243 2.69 -11.75 4.87
C LYS A 243 2.91 -10.34 5.38
N ILE A 244 1.88 -9.50 5.27
CA ILE A 244 1.81 -8.14 5.81
C ILE A 244 0.67 -8.14 6.80
N TYR A 245 0.91 -7.76 8.05
CA TYR A 245 -0.14 -7.83 9.07
C TYR A 245 0.07 -6.81 10.17
N GLY A 246 -1.01 -6.55 10.89
CA GLY A 246 -1.00 -5.64 12.02
C GLY A 246 -2.22 -4.74 12.07
N TYR A 247 -2.03 -3.54 12.59
CA TYR A 247 -3.08 -2.54 12.64
C TYR A 247 -2.55 -1.14 12.31
N VAL A 248 -3.45 -0.31 11.85
CA VAL A 248 -3.24 1.11 11.58
C VAL A 248 -4.30 1.92 12.29
N SER A 249 -3.86 2.93 13.03
CA SER A 249 -4.71 3.99 13.56
C SER A 249 -4.35 5.33 12.93
N ILE A 250 -5.33 6.19 12.74
CA ILE A 250 -5.13 7.55 12.24
C ILE A 250 -5.56 8.55 13.29
N SER A 251 -4.74 9.57 13.49
CA SER A 251 -5.06 10.75 14.29
C SER A 251 -4.85 12.00 13.46
N THR A 252 -5.75 12.96 13.59
CA THR A 252 -5.65 14.25 12.90
C THR A 252 -5.58 15.40 13.89
N LYS A 253 -4.91 16.48 13.50
CA LYS A 253 -4.88 17.73 14.24
C LYS A 253 -5.15 18.89 13.30
N LEU A 254 -6.26 19.56 13.51
CA LEU A 254 -6.64 20.75 12.77
C LEU A 254 -5.88 21.97 13.29
N GLY A 255 -5.14 22.64 12.41
CA GLY A 255 -4.53 23.94 12.66
C GLY A 255 -5.41 25.08 12.12
N ILE A 256 -4.91 26.31 12.16
CA ILE A 256 -5.63 27.49 11.62
C ILE A 256 -5.81 27.35 10.09
N ASN A 257 -4.74 27.01 9.39
CA ASN A 257 -4.73 26.87 7.92
C ASN A 257 -4.15 25.54 7.45
N ASN A 258 -4.13 24.53 8.30
CA ASN A 258 -3.57 23.23 7.97
C ASN A 258 -4.24 22.10 8.75
N LEU A 259 -4.14 20.90 8.20
CA LEU A 259 -4.48 19.65 8.85
C LEU A 259 -3.22 18.76 8.84
N LYS A 260 -2.85 18.26 10.00
CA LYS A 260 -1.81 17.26 10.16
C LYS A 260 -2.46 15.91 10.44
N ALA A 261 -2.11 14.89 9.68
CA ALA A 261 -2.51 13.51 9.92
C ALA A 261 -1.28 12.65 10.26
N ILE A 262 -1.44 11.73 11.19
CA ILE A 262 -0.43 10.76 11.60
C ILE A 262 -1.08 9.38 11.47
N LYS A 263 -0.41 8.52 10.70
CA LYS A 263 -0.72 7.09 10.56
C LYS A 263 0.25 6.32 11.46
N TYR A 264 -0.26 5.62 12.44
CA TYR A 264 0.57 4.89 13.41
C TYR A 264 -0.05 3.52 13.72
N GLY A 265 0.73 2.62 14.24
CA GLY A 265 0.32 1.26 14.57
C GLY A 265 1.48 0.26 14.43
N ASP A 266 1.17 -0.99 14.66
CA ASP A 266 2.11 -2.08 14.51
C ASP A 266 1.91 -2.75 13.14
N ILE A 267 2.80 -2.45 12.21
CA ILE A 267 2.76 -2.95 10.83
C ILE A 267 3.99 -3.81 10.61
N TYR A 268 3.78 -5.09 10.41
CA TYR A 268 4.83 -6.08 10.20
C TYR A 268 4.77 -6.68 8.81
N ILE A 269 5.96 -6.96 8.27
CA ILE A 269 6.14 -7.76 7.07
C ILE A 269 7.08 -8.90 7.44
N GLU A 270 6.63 -10.12 7.23
CA GLU A 270 7.35 -11.33 7.61
C GLU A 270 7.46 -12.26 6.41
N PHE A 271 8.69 -12.66 6.11
CA PHE A 271 9.01 -13.57 5.02
C PHE A 271 9.18 -14.99 5.54
N ILE A 272 8.81 -15.98 4.74
CA ILE A 272 9.01 -17.41 5.08
C ILE A 272 10.50 -17.73 5.33
N THR A 273 11.41 -16.92 4.82
CA THR A 273 12.85 -17.00 5.08
C THR A 273 13.27 -16.57 6.49
N GLY A 274 12.31 -16.17 7.35
CA GLY A 274 12.53 -15.73 8.73
C GLY A 274 12.85 -14.23 8.88
N ASN A 275 12.99 -13.48 7.78
CA ASN A 275 13.20 -12.04 7.86
C ASN A 275 11.91 -11.34 8.28
N LYS A 276 12.02 -10.44 9.27
CA LYS A 276 10.89 -9.68 9.82
C LYS A 276 11.19 -8.19 9.86
N TYR A 277 10.26 -7.40 9.33
CA TYR A 277 10.35 -5.95 9.27
C TYR A 277 9.19 -5.29 9.98
N LYS A 278 9.42 -4.08 10.53
CA LYS A 278 8.38 -3.20 11.08
C LYS A 278 8.47 -1.84 10.42
N ILE A 279 7.31 -1.28 10.07
CA ILE A 279 7.23 0.02 9.38
C ILE A 279 6.63 1.08 10.31
N PHE A 280 7.21 2.30 10.24
CA PHE A 280 6.67 3.52 10.81
C PHE A 280 6.50 4.56 9.72
N TYR A 281 5.28 5.08 9.59
CA TYR A 281 4.95 6.08 8.57
C TYR A 281 5.31 7.50 9.00
N PRO A 282 5.59 8.40 8.04
CA PRO A 282 5.78 9.82 8.30
C PRO A 282 4.45 10.51 8.65
N SER A 283 4.50 11.82 8.89
CA SER A 283 3.30 12.64 9.01
C SER A 283 2.87 13.22 7.67
N TYR A 284 1.57 13.31 7.47
CA TYR A 284 0.95 13.95 6.32
C TYR A 284 0.49 15.35 6.71
N TYR A 285 0.73 16.31 5.83
CA TYR A 285 0.39 17.70 6.05
C TYR A 285 -0.43 18.23 4.87
N ILE A 286 -1.59 18.79 5.17
CA ILE A 286 -2.49 19.39 4.21
C ILE A 286 -2.57 20.88 4.55
N GLY A 287 -2.06 21.73 3.66
CA GLY A 287 -2.08 23.19 3.79
C GLY A 287 -3.23 23.83 3.03
N GLY A 288 -3.43 25.14 3.25
CA GLY A 288 -4.44 25.92 2.56
C GLY A 288 -5.88 25.49 2.90
N ILE A 289 -6.15 25.14 4.16
CA ILE A 289 -7.49 24.70 4.60
C ILE A 289 -8.48 25.87 4.55
N THR A 290 -8.07 27.03 5.05
CA THR A 290 -8.90 28.24 5.11
C THR A 290 -8.54 29.26 4.05
N ILE A 291 -7.26 29.50 3.84
CA ILE A 291 -6.75 30.55 2.93
C ILE A 291 -5.63 29.99 2.07
N GLY A 292 -5.59 30.39 0.81
CA GLY A 292 -4.55 30.03 -0.16
C GLY A 292 -4.85 28.79 -0.96
N LYS A 293 -3.81 28.18 -1.52
CA LYS A 293 -3.92 26.97 -2.32
C LYS A 293 -3.89 25.74 -1.44
N ARG A 294 -4.74 24.77 -1.73
CA ARG A 294 -4.70 23.46 -1.08
C ARG A 294 -3.42 22.74 -1.47
N SER A 295 -2.60 22.40 -0.48
CA SER A 295 -1.34 21.68 -0.69
C SER A 295 -1.28 20.40 0.13
N PHE A 296 -0.48 19.46 -0.31
CA PHE A 296 -0.19 18.21 0.39
C PHE A 296 1.32 17.99 0.41
N CYS A 297 1.87 17.71 1.57
CA CYS A 297 3.27 17.30 1.69
C CYS A 297 3.46 16.28 2.82
N ILE A 298 4.61 15.61 2.79
CA ILE A 298 5.03 14.66 3.81
C ILE A 298 6.08 15.34 4.70
N THR A 299 6.00 15.12 6.01
CA THR A 299 6.88 15.76 6.99
C THR A 299 7.32 14.76 8.06
N ASN A 300 8.33 15.15 8.84
CA ASN A 300 8.95 14.33 9.88
C ASN A 300 9.71 13.13 9.31
N SER A 301 9.78 12.04 10.04
CA SER A 301 10.57 10.87 9.66
C SER A 301 9.73 9.61 9.55
N ALA A 302 10.22 8.67 8.76
CA ALA A 302 9.69 7.31 8.65
C ALA A 302 10.81 6.31 8.90
N LEU A 303 10.45 5.07 9.29
CA LEU A 303 11.41 4.00 9.53
C LEU A 303 10.96 2.70 8.85
N VAL A 304 11.96 1.96 8.39
CA VAL A 304 11.84 0.52 8.15
C VAL A 304 12.84 -0.18 9.07
N LEU A 305 12.35 -0.90 10.06
CA LEU A 305 13.19 -1.68 10.96
C LEU A 305 13.34 -3.11 10.41
N ASP A 306 14.56 -3.55 10.21
CA ASP A 306 14.89 -4.97 10.04
C ASP A 306 15.14 -5.57 11.44
N LEU A 307 14.12 -6.26 11.96
CA LEU A 307 14.17 -6.84 13.31
C LEU A 307 15.09 -8.06 13.38
N THR A 308 15.32 -8.72 12.26
CA THR A 308 16.17 -9.92 12.15
C THR A 308 17.64 -9.55 12.19
N ASN A 309 18.05 -8.57 11.39
CA ASN A 309 19.46 -8.16 11.27
C ASN A 309 19.80 -6.93 12.14
N ARG A 310 18.82 -6.38 12.89
CA ARG A 310 18.95 -5.22 13.77
C ARG A 310 19.44 -3.96 13.03
N LEU A 311 18.92 -3.76 11.84
CA LEU A 311 19.19 -2.61 10.98
C LEU A 311 17.96 -1.72 10.89
N VAL A 312 18.15 -0.47 10.49
CA VAL A 312 17.07 0.50 10.25
C VAL A 312 17.36 1.37 9.05
N SER A 313 16.35 1.57 8.23
CA SER A 313 16.30 2.65 7.26
C SER A 313 15.61 3.84 7.91
N TYR A 314 16.36 4.90 8.19
CA TYR A 314 15.84 6.17 8.68
C TYR A 314 15.66 7.13 7.51
N ILE A 315 14.43 7.63 7.35
CA ILE A 315 14.03 8.51 6.25
C ILE A 315 13.59 9.85 6.83
N ASN A 316 14.18 10.94 6.39
CA ASN A 316 13.87 12.29 6.86
C ASN A 316 13.25 13.13 5.74
N PHE A 317 11.98 13.52 5.89
CA PHE A 317 11.25 14.36 4.96
C PHE A 317 11.37 15.87 5.26
N GLN A 318 12.08 16.25 6.32
CA GLN A 318 12.30 17.65 6.68
C GLN A 318 13.65 18.19 6.17
N ALA A 319 14.44 17.38 5.52
CA ALA A 319 15.79 17.75 5.07
C ALA A 319 15.80 19.04 4.24
N ALA A 320 14.77 19.27 3.43
CA ALA A 320 14.64 20.50 2.67
C ALA A 320 14.40 21.77 3.53
N LYS A 321 13.93 21.63 4.79
CA LYS A 321 13.65 22.75 5.70
C LYS A 321 14.82 23.09 6.60
N THR A 322 15.74 22.15 6.83
CA THR A 322 16.86 22.30 7.77
C THR A 322 18.09 22.91 7.13
N ASP A 323 18.25 22.77 5.82
CA ASP A 323 19.40 23.33 5.11
C ASP A 323 19.03 24.66 4.45
N LYS A 324 19.49 25.77 5.02
CA LYS A 324 19.23 27.13 4.53
C LYS A 324 19.75 27.39 3.10
N ASN A 325 20.69 26.58 2.64
CA ASN A 325 21.31 26.68 1.32
C ASN A 325 20.70 25.72 0.29
N TYR A 326 19.63 25.00 0.66
CA TYR A 326 19.13 23.90 -0.13
C TYR A 326 17.93 24.30 -0.99
N ASP A 327 18.10 24.22 -2.30
CA ASP A 327 17.13 24.55 -3.35
C ASP A 327 16.28 23.31 -3.75
N LYS A 328 15.94 22.43 -2.75
CA LYS A 328 15.23 21.17 -3.01
C LYS A 328 13.72 21.32 -2.90
N ASN A 329 13.03 20.45 -3.65
CA ASN A 329 11.57 20.40 -3.71
C ASN A 329 10.95 20.00 -2.36
N PRO A 330 9.68 20.40 -2.09
CA PRO A 330 8.97 20.00 -0.87
C PRO A 330 8.77 18.50 -0.71
N ASP A 331 8.86 17.73 -1.80
CA ASP A 331 8.78 16.28 -1.83
C ASP A 331 10.12 15.57 -1.70
N TYR A 332 11.21 16.33 -1.53
CA TYR A 332 12.53 15.76 -1.28
C TYR A 332 12.62 15.10 0.09
N PHE A 333 13.30 13.99 0.12
CA PHE A 333 13.71 13.30 1.34
C PHE A 333 15.17 12.84 1.23
N GLN A 334 15.77 12.59 2.37
CA GLN A 334 17.07 11.91 2.47
C GLN A 334 17.03 10.90 3.61
N GLY A 335 17.91 9.91 3.57
CA GLY A 335 17.94 8.89 4.59
C GLY A 335 19.25 8.14 4.68
N LYS A 336 19.34 7.32 5.72
CA LYS A 336 20.51 6.51 6.05
C LYS A 336 20.08 5.11 6.46
N LEU A 337 20.88 4.11 6.09
CA LEU A 337 20.81 2.77 6.68
C LEU A 337 21.84 2.72 7.83
N ILE A 338 21.36 2.43 9.03
CA ILE A 338 22.18 2.40 10.25
C ILE A 338 21.78 1.21 11.15
N SER A 339 22.53 1.00 12.23
CA SER A 339 22.14 0.04 13.26
C SER A 339 20.90 0.51 14.03
N ILE A 340 20.03 -0.40 14.46
CA ILE A 340 18.84 -0.08 15.25
C ILE A 340 19.19 0.55 16.62
N LYS A 341 20.40 0.34 17.13
CA LYS A 341 20.88 0.94 18.38
C LYS A 341 21.06 2.44 18.29
N GLU A 342 21.22 2.96 17.08
CA GLU A 342 21.55 4.35 16.80
C GLU A 342 20.32 5.24 16.62
N ILE A 343 19.12 4.70 16.88
CA ILE A 343 17.89 5.45 16.69
C ILE A 343 16.98 5.44 17.93
N LYS A 344 16.44 6.61 18.25
CA LYS A 344 15.33 6.78 19.19
C LYS A 344 14.02 6.73 18.42
N ILE A 345 13.23 5.67 18.68
CA ILE A 345 11.94 5.46 18.04
C ILE A 345 10.85 6.23 18.78
N ASP A 346 10.00 6.93 18.04
CA ASP A 346 8.75 7.51 18.51
C ASP A 346 7.60 6.54 18.16
N PRO A 347 7.05 5.76 19.13
CA PRO A 347 6.12 4.68 18.81
C PRO A 347 4.73 5.15 18.36
N LYS A 348 4.35 6.37 18.70
CA LYS A 348 3.03 6.95 18.40
C LYS A 348 3.09 8.15 17.45
N GLY A 349 4.23 8.45 16.92
CA GLY A 349 4.43 9.59 16.05
C GLY A 349 5.41 9.30 14.93
N ALA A 350 5.87 10.35 14.30
CA ALA A 350 6.82 10.28 13.20
C ALA A 350 8.05 11.18 13.48
N LYS A 351 8.43 11.34 14.75
CA LYS A 351 9.57 12.16 15.18
C LYS A 351 10.69 11.28 15.71
N HIS A 352 11.10 10.32 14.88
CA HIS A 352 12.25 9.48 15.18
C HIS A 352 13.54 10.32 15.09
N LYS A 353 14.56 9.98 15.88
CA LYS A 353 15.82 10.71 15.91
C LYS A 353 17.00 9.75 15.93
N ILE A 354 18.04 10.07 15.16
CA ILE A 354 19.35 9.46 15.29
C ILE A 354 19.95 9.95 16.61
N LEU A 355 20.56 9.03 17.38
CA LEU A 355 21.10 9.34 18.72
C LEU A 355 22.41 10.09 18.65
N GLU A 356 23.29 9.74 17.70
CA GLU A 356 24.61 10.33 17.51
C GLU A 356 24.70 10.90 16.09
N GLU A 357 25.12 12.15 15.97
CA GLU A 357 25.24 12.84 14.68
C GLU A 357 26.33 12.21 13.79
N ASP A 358 27.40 11.69 14.42
CA ASP A 358 28.57 11.10 13.74
C ASP A 358 28.40 9.62 13.38
N THR A 359 27.18 9.07 13.46
CA THR A 359 26.88 7.70 13.03
C THR A 359 27.28 7.46 11.59
N ILE A 360 28.22 6.54 11.37
CA ILE A 360 28.65 6.13 10.01
C ILE A 360 27.56 5.27 9.37
N PRO A 361 26.94 5.72 8.27
CA PRO A 361 25.87 4.96 7.65
C PRO A 361 26.43 3.78 6.83
N LEU A 362 25.67 2.67 6.82
CA LEU A 362 25.92 1.53 5.93
C LEU A 362 25.61 1.87 4.46
N ALA A 363 24.67 2.77 4.26
CA ALA A 363 24.34 3.38 2.98
C ALA A 363 23.55 4.68 3.20
N GLU A 364 23.71 5.60 2.28
CA GLU A 364 22.90 6.83 2.20
C GLU A 364 22.02 6.79 0.96
N PHE A 365 20.89 7.48 1.05
CA PHE A 365 19.94 7.57 -0.04
C PHE A 365 19.17 8.88 0.00
N ASP A 366 18.67 9.26 -1.16
CA ASP A 366 17.81 10.41 -1.29
C ASP A 366 16.82 10.23 -2.45
N GLY A 367 15.94 11.22 -2.60
CA GLY A 367 14.96 11.21 -3.68
C GLY A 367 13.83 12.19 -3.49
N GLU A 368 12.83 12.00 -4.30
CA GLU A 368 11.55 12.69 -4.24
C GLU A 368 10.46 11.62 -4.07
N TRP A 369 9.75 11.64 -2.96
CA TRP A 369 8.74 10.61 -2.64
C TRP A 369 7.61 10.51 -3.69
N THR A 370 7.48 11.53 -4.53
CA THR A 370 6.55 11.56 -5.65
C THR A 370 7.10 10.92 -6.93
N ARG A 371 8.43 10.68 -7.02
CA ARG A 371 9.05 10.39 -8.30
C ARG A 371 10.16 9.34 -8.30
N ILE A 372 11.11 9.42 -7.37
CA ILE A 372 12.35 8.64 -7.44
C ILE A 372 12.99 8.40 -6.07
N LEU A 373 13.61 7.25 -5.92
CA LEU A 373 14.52 6.90 -4.82
C LEU A 373 15.84 6.40 -5.40
N THR A 374 16.97 6.96 -4.90
CA THR A 374 18.32 6.56 -5.28
C THR A 374 19.17 6.21 -4.07
N PHE A 375 20.01 5.20 -4.21
CA PHE A 375 21.12 4.88 -3.30
C PHE A 375 22.42 5.13 -4.07
N GLY A 376 23.10 6.24 -3.76
CA GLY A 376 24.20 6.74 -4.59
C GLY A 376 23.72 6.98 -6.04
N GLU A 377 24.45 6.45 -7.00
CA GLU A 377 24.11 6.59 -8.43
C GLU A 377 23.01 5.61 -8.89
N LYS A 378 22.68 4.60 -8.10
CA LYS A 378 21.72 3.56 -8.49
C LYS A 378 20.28 3.94 -8.15
N THR A 379 19.40 3.96 -9.16
CA THR A 379 17.96 4.13 -8.96
C THR A 379 17.33 2.82 -8.49
N TYR A 380 16.68 2.83 -7.33
CA TYR A 380 15.94 1.71 -6.77
C TYR A 380 14.45 1.77 -7.08
N TRP A 381 13.90 2.97 -7.17
CA TRP A 381 12.51 3.17 -7.53
C TRP A 381 12.34 4.40 -8.41
N ARG A 382 11.49 4.28 -9.38
CA ARG A 382 10.97 5.37 -10.20
C ARG A 382 9.49 5.13 -10.38
N ARG A 383 8.69 6.13 -10.03
CA ARG A 383 7.26 6.06 -10.25
C ARG A 383 6.95 5.86 -11.74
N LYS A 384 6.08 4.90 -12.02
CA LYS A 384 5.47 4.69 -13.33
C LYS A 384 3.97 4.62 -13.15
N GLU A 385 3.21 5.30 -13.99
CA GLU A 385 1.75 5.38 -13.86
C GLU A 385 1.08 4.00 -14.06
N ASP A 386 1.69 3.13 -14.87
CA ASP A 386 1.17 1.80 -15.22
C ASP A 386 1.69 0.65 -14.34
N ASN A 387 2.41 0.96 -13.27
CA ASN A 387 3.14 -0.04 -12.47
C ASN A 387 2.34 -0.58 -11.26
N LEU A 388 1.04 -0.31 -11.21
CA LEU A 388 0.21 -0.85 -10.13
C LEU A 388 -0.28 -2.25 -10.48
N ALA A 389 -0.23 -3.13 -9.48
CA ALA A 389 -0.81 -4.45 -9.61
C ALA A 389 -2.33 -4.35 -9.80
N LYS A 390 -2.86 -5.17 -10.70
CA LYS A 390 -4.30 -5.24 -10.91
C LYS A 390 -4.97 -5.76 -9.65
N MET A 391 -6.12 -5.16 -9.32
CA MET A 391 -6.95 -5.56 -8.20
C MET A 391 -8.17 -6.32 -8.70
N TYR A 392 -8.58 -7.34 -7.96
CA TYR A 392 -9.70 -8.21 -8.30
C TYR A 392 -10.60 -8.41 -7.10
N GLU A 393 -11.91 -8.45 -7.35
CA GLU A 393 -12.87 -8.86 -6.35
C GLU A 393 -12.60 -10.31 -5.92
N MET A 394 -12.77 -10.59 -4.64
CA MET A 394 -12.68 -11.96 -4.12
C MET A 394 -13.94 -12.74 -4.52
N GLU A 395 -13.79 -14.04 -4.73
CA GLU A 395 -14.92 -14.93 -5.04
C GLU A 395 -15.98 -14.95 -3.93
N TYR A 396 -15.50 -14.91 -2.69
CA TYR A 396 -16.34 -14.86 -1.49
C TYR A 396 -15.96 -13.64 -0.65
N ILE A 397 -16.94 -12.80 -0.39
CA ILE A 397 -16.79 -11.63 0.49
C ILE A 397 -17.81 -11.70 1.62
N LEU A 398 -17.48 -11.14 2.77
CA LEU A 398 -18.37 -11.05 3.90
C LEU A 398 -19.49 -10.02 3.64
N LYS A 399 -20.65 -10.21 4.29
CA LYS A 399 -21.76 -9.23 4.19
C LYS A 399 -21.40 -7.83 4.72
N SER A 400 -20.35 -7.74 5.54
CA SER A 400 -19.78 -6.51 6.05
C SER A 400 -18.78 -5.84 5.11
N ASP A 401 -18.54 -6.38 3.91
CA ASP A 401 -17.57 -5.83 2.97
C ASP A 401 -17.97 -4.44 2.48
N SER A 402 -16.99 -3.55 2.40
CA SER A 402 -17.17 -2.16 1.93
C SER A 402 -17.87 -2.04 0.59
N SER A 403 -17.67 -3.00 -0.32
CA SER A 403 -18.29 -3.01 -1.65
C SER A 403 -19.81 -3.23 -1.60
N LEU A 404 -20.32 -3.80 -0.50
CA LEU A 404 -21.75 -4.05 -0.27
C LEU A 404 -22.45 -2.95 0.53
N ARG A 405 -21.73 -1.88 0.92
CA ARG A 405 -22.33 -0.73 1.63
C ARG A 405 -23.36 -0.03 0.75
N LYS A 406 -24.57 0.08 1.27
CA LYS A 406 -25.70 0.68 0.56
C LYS A 406 -25.46 2.15 0.17
N ASP A 407 -24.88 2.94 1.10
CA ASP A 407 -24.54 4.34 0.84
C ASP A 407 -23.51 4.48 -0.27
N LEU A 408 -22.48 3.62 -0.28
CA LEU A 408 -21.45 3.61 -1.32
C LEU A 408 -21.99 3.19 -2.69
N ILE A 409 -22.85 2.17 -2.74
CA ILE A 409 -23.51 1.71 -3.97
C ILE A 409 -24.34 2.83 -4.57
N LEU A 410 -25.24 3.43 -3.76
CA LEU A 410 -26.11 4.52 -4.20
C LEU A 410 -25.31 5.76 -4.63
N TYR A 411 -24.21 6.05 -3.93
CA TYR A 411 -23.31 7.15 -4.29
C TYR A 411 -22.62 6.92 -5.63
N ASN A 412 -22.18 5.68 -5.90
CA ASN A 412 -21.60 5.31 -7.21
C ASN A 412 -22.63 5.38 -8.34
N GLU A 413 -23.91 5.12 -8.04
CA GLU A 413 -25.03 5.30 -8.98
C GLU A 413 -25.47 6.76 -9.13
N ASN A 414 -24.81 7.72 -8.47
CA ASN A 414 -25.14 9.16 -8.42
C ASN A 414 -26.53 9.47 -7.81
N LYS A 415 -27.08 8.59 -6.99
CA LYS A 415 -28.31 8.78 -6.19
C LYS A 415 -27.96 9.48 -4.87
N ILE A 416 -27.60 10.76 -4.95
CA ILE A 416 -26.96 11.50 -3.85
C ILE A 416 -27.85 11.57 -2.59
N GLU A 417 -29.13 11.88 -2.73
CA GLU A 417 -30.07 12.02 -1.59
C GLU A 417 -30.31 10.70 -0.88
N GLU A 418 -30.51 9.62 -1.64
CA GLU A 418 -30.67 8.28 -1.10
C GLU A 418 -29.38 7.79 -0.42
N ALA A 419 -28.23 8.08 -1.03
CA ALA A 419 -26.92 7.74 -0.49
C ALA A 419 -26.64 8.48 0.83
N ASP A 420 -27.01 9.79 0.93
CA ASP A 420 -26.84 10.58 2.14
C ASP A 420 -27.76 10.07 3.28
N LYS A 421 -28.97 9.65 2.95
CA LYS A 421 -29.86 8.98 3.90
C LYS A 421 -29.28 7.65 4.38
N ALA A 422 -28.81 6.81 3.46
CA ALA A 422 -28.19 5.53 3.81
C ALA A 422 -26.92 5.69 4.66
N LEU A 423 -26.10 6.73 4.41
CA LEU A 423 -24.97 7.06 5.25
C LEU A 423 -25.38 7.40 6.69
N LYS A 424 -26.40 8.24 6.85
CA LYS A 424 -26.95 8.56 8.18
C LYS A 424 -27.48 7.34 8.92
N ASP A 425 -28.15 6.44 8.20
CA ASP A 425 -28.64 5.18 8.78
C ASP A 425 -27.46 4.32 9.29
N CYS A 426 -26.36 4.23 8.52
CA CYS A 426 -25.13 3.55 8.92
C CYS A 426 -24.50 4.21 10.18
N GLU A 427 -24.42 5.53 10.22
CA GLU A 427 -23.87 6.28 11.37
C GLU A 427 -24.73 6.08 12.64
N ASN A 428 -26.05 6.07 12.51
CA ASN A 428 -26.97 5.81 13.63
C ASN A 428 -26.82 4.37 14.14
N MET A 429 -26.73 3.38 13.24
CA MET A 429 -26.50 1.98 13.61
C MET A 429 -25.18 1.85 14.39
N GLN A 430 -24.09 2.41 13.89
CA GLN A 430 -22.80 2.42 14.57
C GLN A 430 -22.87 3.07 15.95
N HIS A 431 -23.57 4.20 16.08
CA HIS A 431 -23.75 4.87 17.38
C HIS A 431 -24.44 3.94 18.40
N ASN A 432 -25.52 3.25 17.99
CA ASN A 432 -26.22 2.29 18.85
C ASN A 432 -25.33 1.11 19.24
N ASP A 433 -24.51 0.58 18.32
CA ASP A 433 -23.57 -0.50 18.59
C ASP A 433 -22.49 -0.09 19.62
N ILE A 434 -22.01 1.14 19.53
CA ILE A 434 -21.07 1.69 20.52
C ILE A 434 -21.72 1.80 21.90
N LEU A 435 -22.96 2.27 21.98
CA LEU A 435 -23.70 2.34 23.24
C LEU A 435 -23.88 0.98 23.89
N LEU A 436 -24.26 -0.03 23.11
CA LEU A 436 -24.40 -1.42 23.55
C LEU A 436 -23.09 -1.96 24.09
N ARG A 437 -21.99 -1.84 23.35
CA ARG A 437 -20.66 -2.28 23.78
C ARG A 437 -20.22 -1.60 25.08
N ASN A 438 -20.45 -0.30 25.23
CA ASN A 438 -20.12 0.43 26.46
C ASN A 438 -20.96 -0.01 27.66
N LYS A 439 -22.24 -0.37 27.45
CA LYS A 439 -23.11 -0.93 28.48
C LYS A 439 -22.56 -2.27 28.99
N TYR A 440 -22.16 -3.15 28.09
CA TYR A 440 -21.59 -4.45 28.46
C TYR A 440 -20.21 -4.33 29.14
N LYS A 441 -19.35 -3.42 28.71
CA LYS A 441 -18.05 -3.18 29.37
C LYS A 441 -18.17 -2.69 30.83
N LYS A 442 -19.30 -2.09 31.21
CA LYS A 442 -19.57 -1.68 32.59
C LYS A 442 -20.18 -2.79 33.44
N ALA A 443 -20.62 -3.89 32.82
CA ALA A 443 -21.25 -5.02 33.50
C ALA A 443 -20.25 -6.15 33.86
N PHE A 444 -19.02 -6.03 33.41
CA PHE A 444 -17.86 -6.87 33.77
C PHE A 444 -16.71 -5.98 34.29
#